data_1e6b0191b43c3c0c08ad689e6a7d55b5
#
_entry.id   1e6b0191b43c3c0c08ad689e6a7d55b5
#
_cell.length_a   1.000
_cell.length_b   1.000
_cell.length_c   1.000
_cell.angle_alpha   90.00
_cell.angle_beta   90.00
_cell.angle_gamma   90.00
#
_symmetry.space_group_name_H-M   'P 1'
#
loop_
_entity.id
_entity.type
_entity.pdbx_description
1 polymer ?
#
loop_
_entity_poly.entity_id
_entity_poly.type
_entity_poly.pdbx_seq_one_letter_code
_entity_poly.pdbx_strand_id
1 'polypeptide(L)'
;RTLGFAYKKLNYVPKDIKELEKEENNLSFAGILGMIDPPRESVKKSVLLCKNAGIRPIMITGDSIDTAIAIAKNVEIIDNDNEAILGSELDKYNDKELKNIVKRYSVYARVNPSHKERIVFALQNSGKIVAMTGDGVNDAPAIKDAHVGVGMGITGTDVTKSASDIVLMDDSFSTIVVAVEEGRRI
;
A
#
# COMPACT_ATOMS: atom_id res chain seq x y z
N ARG A 1 -9.79 4.26 9.32
CA ARG A 1 -9.50 4.05 10.77
C ARG A 1 -10.66 4.58 11.60
N THR A 2 -10.95 3.93 12.73
CA THR A 2 -11.96 4.38 13.68
C THR A 2 -11.34 4.58 15.05
N LEU A 3 -11.77 5.62 15.75
CA LEU A 3 -11.40 5.87 17.15
C LEU A 3 -12.68 5.95 17.97
N GLY A 4 -12.78 5.15 19.03
CA GLY A 4 -13.82 5.23 20.04
C GLY A 4 -13.39 6.22 21.12
N PHE A 5 -14.35 6.99 21.59
CA PHE A 5 -14.20 7.95 22.69
C PHE A 5 -15.12 7.58 23.84
N ALA A 6 -14.57 7.66 25.03
CA ALA A 6 -15.34 7.49 26.26
C ALA A 6 -14.82 8.50 27.30
N TYR A 7 -15.63 8.82 28.27
CA TYR A 7 -15.27 9.74 29.33
C TYR A 7 -15.77 9.27 30.69
N LYS A 8 -15.16 9.81 31.73
CA LYS A 8 -15.58 9.64 33.12
C LYS A 8 -15.38 10.97 33.85
N LYS A 9 -16.39 11.37 34.58
CA LYS A 9 -16.31 12.56 35.43
C LYS A 9 -15.69 12.15 36.77
N LEU A 10 -14.56 12.75 37.10
CA LEU A 10 -13.90 12.58 38.40
C LEU A 10 -14.20 13.76 39.31
N ASN A 11 -14.34 13.51 40.63
CA ASN A 11 -14.53 14.54 41.65
C ASN A 11 -13.19 15.05 42.22
N TYR A 12 -12.06 14.58 41.67
CA TYR A 12 -10.70 14.92 42.07
C TYR A 12 -9.79 14.96 40.83
N VAL A 13 -8.61 15.53 40.99
CA VAL A 13 -7.59 15.54 39.94
C VAL A 13 -6.55 14.46 40.25
N PRO A 14 -6.35 13.46 39.35
CA PRO A 14 -5.30 12.47 39.53
C PRO A 14 -3.91 13.12 39.64
N LYS A 15 -3.07 12.64 40.55
CA LYS A 15 -1.75 13.22 40.81
C LYS A 15 -0.71 12.81 39.78
N ASP A 16 -0.88 11.64 39.18
CA ASP A 16 0.04 11.08 38.19
C ASP A 16 -0.70 10.18 37.20
N ILE A 17 0.03 9.72 36.15
CA ILE A 17 -0.49 8.84 35.10
C ILE A 17 -0.99 7.51 35.66
N LYS A 18 -0.31 6.95 36.67
CA LYS A 18 -0.69 5.64 37.26
C LYS A 18 -2.02 5.73 38.02
N GLU A 19 -2.32 6.89 38.61
CA GLU A 19 -3.60 7.13 39.24
C GLU A 19 -4.69 7.34 38.18
N LEU A 20 -4.37 8.00 37.08
CA LEU A 20 -5.27 8.18 35.93
C LEU A 20 -5.62 6.84 35.25
N GLU A 21 -4.64 5.98 35.02
CA GLU A 21 -4.84 4.63 34.44
C GLU A 21 -5.82 3.77 35.28
N LYS A 22 -5.83 3.92 36.59
CA LYS A 22 -6.79 3.20 37.45
C LYS A 22 -8.24 3.66 37.24
N GLU A 23 -8.42 4.85 36.72
CA GLU A 23 -9.74 5.41 36.43
C GLU A 23 -10.28 5.02 35.05
N GLU A 24 -9.49 4.35 34.21
CA GLU A 24 -9.90 3.83 32.89
C GLU A 24 -10.86 2.63 33.00
N ASN A 25 -11.83 2.74 33.89
CA ASN A 25 -12.88 1.76 34.09
C ASN A 25 -14.24 2.47 34.23
N ASN A 26 -15.33 1.76 33.95
CA ASN A 26 -16.69 2.30 34.00
C ASN A 26 -16.84 3.62 33.26
N LEU A 27 -16.22 3.73 32.08
CA LEU A 27 -16.29 4.89 31.23
C LEU A 27 -17.66 4.96 30.54
N SER A 28 -18.16 6.18 30.37
CA SER A 28 -19.37 6.45 29.56
C SER A 28 -18.96 6.59 28.11
N PHE A 29 -19.52 5.77 27.23
CA PHE A 29 -19.23 5.85 25.79
C PHE A 29 -19.74 7.19 25.23
N ALA A 30 -18.88 7.93 24.54
CA ALA A 30 -19.18 9.23 23.96
C ALA A 30 -19.49 9.14 22.45
N GLY A 31 -18.80 8.26 21.73
CA GLY A 31 -18.99 8.13 20.29
C GLY A 31 -17.81 7.50 19.57
N ILE A 32 -17.94 7.37 18.26
CA ILE A 32 -16.89 6.89 17.35
C ILE A 32 -16.65 7.95 16.29
N LEU A 33 -15.37 8.26 16.05
CA LEU A 33 -14.94 9.04 14.89
C LEU A 33 -14.35 8.11 13.83
N GLY A 34 -14.83 8.21 12.60
CA GLY A 34 -14.25 7.57 11.44
C GLY A 34 -13.29 8.54 10.72
N MET A 35 -12.10 8.06 10.40
CA MET A 35 -11.13 8.77 9.56
C MET A 35 -10.93 7.99 8.28
N ILE A 36 -11.04 8.66 7.15
CA ILE A 36 -10.77 8.10 5.82
C ILE A 36 -9.80 9.03 5.10
N ASP A 37 -8.82 8.43 4.44
CA ASP A 37 -7.96 9.11 3.48
C ASP A 37 -8.36 8.60 2.09
N PRO A 38 -9.16 9.36 1.34
CA PRO A 38 -9.67 8.90 0.06
C PRO A 38 -8.56 8.88 -0.99
N PRO A 39 -8.58 7.91 -1.92
CA PRO A 39 -7.69 7.94 -3.07
C PRO A 39 -7.91 9.21 -3.89
N ARG A 40 -6.86 9.71 -4.53
CA ARG A 40 -6.98 10.82 -5.49
C ARG A 40 -7.90 10.41 -6.65
N GLU A 41 -8.79 11.29 -7.08
CA GLU A 41 -9.75 11.00 -8.17
C GLU A 41 -9.09 10.57 -9.49
N SER A 42 -7.88 11.08 -9.78
CA SER A 42 -7.11 10.72 -10.95
C SER A 42 -6.68 9.26 -11.00
N VAL A 43 -6.54 8.59 -9.83
CA VAL A 43 -6.01 7.22 -9.72
C VAL A 43 -6.93 6.22 -10.42
N LYS A 44 -8.24 6.33 -10.22
CA LYS A 44 -9.21 5.43 -10.87
C LYS A 44 -9.10 5.45 -12.39
N LYS A 45 -9.01 6.65 -12.99
CA LYS A 45 -8.80 6.81 -14.44
C LYS A 45 -7.50 6.19 -14.91
N SER A 46 -6.42 6.40 -14.14
CA SER A 46 -5.10 5.86 -14.45
C SER A 46 -5.05 4.34 -14.35
N VAL A 47 -5.71 3.74 -13.36
CA VAL A 47 -5.87 2.28 -13.23
C VAL A 47 -6.57 1.70 -14.46
N LEU A 48 -7.65 2.33 -14.91
CA LEU A 48 -8.38 1.90 -16.11
C LEU A 48 -7.50 1.98 -17.38
N LEU A 49 -6.72 3.06 -17.53
CA LEU A 49 -5.79 3.22 -18.66
C LEU A 49 -4.69 2.14 -18.61
N CYS A 50 -4.13 1.82 -17.44
CA CYS A 50 -3.20 0.71 -17.27
C CYS A 50 -3.82 -0.60 -17.74
N LYS A 51 -5.01 -0.95 -17.24
CA LYS A 51 -5.71 -2.19 -17.61
C LYS A 51 -5.95 -2.28 -19.12
N ASN A 52 -6.42 -1.21 -19.75
CA ASN A 52 -6.63 -1.14 -21.21
C ASN A 52 -5.32 -1.27 -22.00
N ALA A 53 -4.21 -0.84 -21.43
CA ALA A 53 -2.87 -0.99 -22.01
C ALA A 53 -2.21 -2.36 -21.72
N GLY A 54 -2.94 -3.30 -21.10
CA GLY A 54 -2.44 -4.63 -20.72
C GLY A 54 -1.49 -4.62 -19.52
N ILE A 55 -1.48 -3.55 -18.74
CA ILE A 55 -0.70 -3.42 -17.50
C ILE A 55 -1.61 -3.76 -16.34
N ARG A 56 -1.18 -4.66 -15.47
CA ARG A 56 -1.90 -5.02 -14.26
C ARG A 56 -1.41 -4.18 -13.08
N PRO A 57 -2.21 -3.23 -12.58
CA PRO A 57 -1.91 -2.53 -11.34
C PRO A 57 -1.95 -3.49 -10.15
N ILE A 58 -0.97 -3.37 -9.26
CA ILE A 58 -0.86 -4.16 -8.03
C ILE A 58 -0.71 -3.19 -6.87
N MET A 59 -1.50 -3.39 -5.81
CA MET A 59 -1.40 -2.63 -4.57
C MET A 59 -0.64 -3.42 -3.52
N ILE A 60 0.40 -2.82 -2.95
CA ILE A 60 1.19 -3.38 -1.86
C ILE A 60 1.16 -2.37 -0.71
N THR A 61 0.61 -2.74 0.44
CA THR A 61 0.41 -1.81 1.56
C THR A 61 0.67 -2.45 2.93
N GLY A 62 1.07 -1.63 3.89
CA GLY A 62 1.12 -2.00 5.31
C GLY A 62 -0.24 -1.95 6.02
N ASP A 63 -1.28 -1.44 5.37
CA ASP A 63 -2.63 -1.32 5.94
C ASP A 63 -3.30 -2.68 6.18
N SER A 64 -4.43 -2.67 6.92
CA SER A 64 -5.24 -3.86 7.11
C SER A 64 -5.84 -4.34 5.78
N ILE A 65 -6.13 -5.64 5.72
CA ILE A 65 -6.68 -6.25 4.50
C ILE A 65 -8.03 -5.63 4.12
N ASP A 66 -8.89 -5.33 5.09
CA ASP A 66 -10.18 -4.71 4.85
C ASP A 66 -10.05 -3.31 4.24
N THR A 67 -9.09 -2.52 4.76
CA THR A 67 -8.77 -1.19 4.20
C THR A 67 -8.22 -1.30 2.79
N ALA A 68 -7.27 -2.21 2.57
CA ALA A 68 -6.65 -2.42 1.26
C ALA A 68 -7.69 -2.87 0.22
N ILE A 69 -8.58 -3.80 0.56
CA ILE A 69 -9.68 -4.25 -0.31
C ILE A 69 -10.62 -3.09 -0.63
N ALA A 70 -11.04 -2.31 0.37
CA ALA A 70 -11.94 -1.19 0.17
C ALA A 70 -11.35 -0.13 -0.77
N ILE A 71 -10.07 0.22 -0.59
CA ILE A 71 -9.37 1.16 -1.47
C ILE A 71 -9.21 0.58 -2.87
N ALA A 72 -8.74 -0.67 -2.99
CA ALA A 72 -8.49 -1.31 -4.28
C ALA A 72 -9.75 -1.47 -5.12
N LYS A 73 -10.91 -1.75 -4.51
CA LYS A 73 -12.22 -1.74 -5.17
C LYS A 73 -12.64 -0.34 -5.61
N ASN A 74 -12.44 0.66 -4.75
CA ASN A 74 -12.80 2.04 -5.07
C ASN A 74 -12.05 2.55 -6.30
N VAL A 75 -10.75 2.22 -6.43
CA VAL A 75 -9.92 2.60 -7.59
C VAL A 75 -9.94 1.55 -8.71
N GLU A 76 -10.76 0.51 -8.60
CA GLU A 76 -10.95 -0.55 -9.60
C GLU A 76 -9.69 -1.38 -9.91
N ILE A 77 -8.80 -1.55 -8.94
CA ILE A 77 -7.67 -2.50 -9.06
C ILE A 77 -8.20 -3.93 -9.04
N ILE A 78 -9.13 -4.24 -8.12
CA ILE A 78 -9.79 -5.55 -7.99
C ILE A 78 -11.31 -5.41 -8.04
N ASP A 79 -11.97 -6.50 -8.45
CA ASP A 79 -13.42 -6.62 -8.43
C ASP A 79 -13.90 -7.46 -7.23
N ASN A 80 -13.09 -8.46 -6.83
CA ASN A 80 -13.43 -9.42 -5.79
C ASN A 80 -12.42 -9.41 -4.64
N ASP A 81 -12.91 -9.69 -3.42
CA ASP A 81 -12.09 -9.73 -2.19
C ASP A 81 -11.04 -10.85 -2.23
N ASN A 82 -11.31 -11.94 -2.97
CA ASN A 82 -10.41 -13.07 -3.12
C ASN A 82 -9.16 -12.78 -3.98
N GLU A 83 -9.03 -11.56 -4.49
CA GLU A 83 -7.83 -11.06 -5.18
C GLU A 83 -6.85 -10.34 -4.22
N ALA A 84 -7.17 -10.34 -2.91
CA ALA A 84 -6.34 -9.79 -1.86
C ALA A 84 -5.75 -10.90 -0.97
N ILE A 85 -4.51 -10.69 -0.47
CA ILE A 85 -3.80 -11.62 0.40
C ILE A 85 -3.02 -10.87 1.48
N LEU A 86 -2.89 -11.47 2.67
CA LEU A 86 -2.04 -10.95 3.74
C LEU A 86 -0.57 -11.30 3.53
N GLY A 87 0.33 -10.40 3.95
CA GLY A 87 1.77 -10.66 3.95
C GLY A 87 2.14 -11.93 4.71
N SER A 88 1.53 -12.19 5.86
CA SER A 88 1.75 -13.42 6.65
C SER A 88 1.35 -14.71 5.93
N GLU A 89 0.48 -14.63 4.93
CA GLU A 89 0.15 -15.80 4.10
C GLU A 89 1.21 -16.06 3.04
N LEU A 90 1.93 -15.02 2.58
CA LEU A 90 3.05 -15.18 1.65
C LEU A 90 4.19 -15.98 2.27
N ASP A 91 4.36 -15.93 3.59
CA ASP A 91 5.40 -16.66 4.31
C ASP A 91 5.20 -18.19 4.28
N LYS A 92 3.98 -18.65 3.96
CA LYS A 92 3.66 -20.07 3.81
C LYS A 92 4.16 -20.67 2.48
N TYR A 93 4.53 -19.81 1.52
CA TYR A 93 4.94 -20.22 0.18
C TYR A 93 6.44 -20.04 -0.01
N ASN A 94 7.09 -21.03 -0.61
CA ASN A 94 8.45 -20.87 -1.13
C ASN A 94 8.44 -20.06 -2.44
N ASP A 95 9.61 -19.64 -2.91
CA ASP A 95 9.70 -18.76 -4.08
C ASP A 95 9.21 -19.41 -5.40
N LYS A 96 9.29 -20.74 -5.52
CA LYS A 96 8.74 -21.45 -6.68
C LYS A 96 7.22 -21.44 -6.68
N GLU A 97 6.62 -21.61 -5.52
CA GLU A 97 5.17 -21.55 -5.32
C GLU A 97 4.66 -20.11 -5.51
N LEU A 98 5.40 -19.12 -4.96
CA LEU A 98 5.03 -17.73 -5.01
C LEU A 98 4.89 -17.21 -6.46
N LYS A 99 5.67 -17.72 -7.40
CA LYS A 99 5.53 -17.47 -8.85
C LYS A 99 4.11 -17.72 -9.39
N ASN A 100 3.38 -18.68 -8.82
CA ASN A 100 2.01 -18.98 -9.22
C ASN A 100 1.00 -18.13 -8.40
N ILE A 101 1.31 -17.89 -7.15
CA ILE A 101 0.48 -17.10 -6.23
C ILE A 101 0.33 -15.66 -6.73
N VAL A 102 1.42 -15.00 -7.15
CA VAL A 102 1.39 -13.62 -7.65
C VAL A 102 0.54 -13.41 -8.90
N LYS A 103 0.19 -14.47 -9.62
CA LYS A 103 -0.71 -14.39 -10.77
C LYS A 103 -2.17 -14.17 -10.37
N ARG A 104 -2.53 -14.60 -9.15
CA ARG A 104 -3.90 -14.58 -8.64
C ARG A 104 -4.23 -13.30 -7.89
N TYR A 105 -3.28 -12.75 -7.14
CA TYR A 105 -3.52 -11.64 -6.23
C TYR A 105 -3.02 -10.32 -6.80
N SER A 106 -3.83 -9.28 -6.72
CA SER A 106 -3.50 -7.90 -7.10
C SER A 106 -3.43 -6.95 -5.91
N VAL A 107 -3.76 -7.43 -4.69
CA VAL A 107 -3.66 -6.66 -3.45
C VAL A 107 -2.92 -7.46 -2.40
N TYR A 108 -1.88 -6.85 -1.83
CA TYR A 108 -1.05 -7.41 -0.78
C TYR A 108 -1.11 -6.48 0.44
N ALA A 109 -1.69 -6.95 1.54
CA ALA A 109 -1.92 -6.18 2.75
C ALA A 109 -1.04 -6.65 3.91
N ARG A 110 -0.73 -5.75 4.87
CA ARG A 110 0.13 -6.05 6.01
C ARG A 110 1.48 -6.64 5.61
N VAL A 111 2.07 -6.10 4.53
CA VAL A 111 3.37 -6.54 4.05
C VAL A 111 4.51 -5.84 4.78
N ASN A 112 5.61 -6.55 4.95
CA ASN A 112 6.89 -6.01 5.38
C ASN A 112 7.82 -5.75 4.16
N PRO A 113 8.99 -5.12 4.35
CA PRO A 113 9.90 -4.85 3.24
C PRO A 113 10.33 -6.11 2.46
N SER A 114 10.64 -7.21 3.14
CA SER A 114 11.07 -8.45 2.48
C SER A 114 9.96 -9.08 1.62
N HIS A 115 8.69 -8.90 1.99
CA HIS A 115 7.57 -9.33 1.15
C HIS A 115 7.53 -8.55 -0.17
N LYS A 116 7.85 -7.24 -0.16
CA LYS A 116 7.86 -6.41 -1.38
C LYS A 116 8.87 -6.93 -2.38
N GLU A 117 10.10 -7.22 -1.94
CA GLU A 117 11.15 -7.83 -2.76
C GLU A 117 10.70 -9.19 -3.32
N ARG A 118 10.17 -10.08 -2.48
CA ARG A 118 9.70 -11.39 -2.90
C ARG A 118 8.58 -11.32 -3.94
N ILE A 119 7.66 -10.37 -3.81
CA ILE A 119 6.58 -10.14 -4.79
C ILE A 119 7.19 -9.70 -6.13
N VAL A 120 8.12 -8.74 -6.11
CA VAL A 120 8.81 -8.26 -7.32
C VAL A 120 9.52 -9.41 -8.02
N PHE A 121 10.35 -10.18 -7.31
CA PHE A 121 11.06 -11.34 -7.87
C PHE A 121 10.10 -12.42 -8.41
N ALA A 122 9.00 -12.70 -7.70
CA ALA A 122 8.03 -13.69 -8.14
C ALA A 122 7.31 -13.26 -9.44
N LEU A 123 7.00 -11.97 -9.58
CA LEU A 123 6.43 -11.41 -10.80
C LEU A 123 7.42 -11.47 -11.96
N GLN A 124 8.67 -11.09 -11.75
CA GLN A 124 9.75 -11.18 -12.74
C GLN A 124 9.97 -12.63 -13.18
N ASN A 125 10.06 -13.56 -12.23
CA ASN A 125 10.20 -14.99 -12.50
C ASN A 125 8.98 -15.58 -13.23
N SER A 126 7.82 -14.92 -13.15
CA SER A 126 6.63 -15.29 -13.93
C SER A 126 6.64 -14.73 -15.36
N GLY A 127 7.74 -14.07 -15.78
CA GLY A 127 7.92 -13.50 -17.11
C GLY A 127 7.25 -12.13 -17.30
N LYS A 128 6.99 -11.40 -16.20
CA LYS A 128 6.42 -10.05 -16.25
C LYS A 128 7.52 -8.99 -16.17
N ILE A 129 7.36 -7.92 -16.92
CA ILE A 129 8.12 -6.68 -16.70
C ILE A 129 7.44 -5.94 -15.55
N VAL A 130 8.22 -5.62 -14.52
CA VAL A 130 7.73 -5.06 -13.26
C VAL A 130 8.24 -3.64 -13.11
N ALA A 131 7.33 -2.70 -12.92
CA ALA A 131 7.63 -1.37 -12.38
C ALA A 131 7.22 -1.35 -10.89
N MET A 132 8.10 -0.89 -10.02
CA MET A 132 7.83 -0.75 -8.58
C MET A 132 7.90 0.71 -8.19
N THR A 133 6.88 1.18 -7.48
CA THR A 133 6.82 2.55 -6.96
C THR A 133 6.87 2.55 -5.44
N GLY A 134 7.48 3.58 -4.86
CA GLY A 134 7.48 3.77 -3.42
C GLY A 134 8.06 5.12 -3.01
N ASP A 135 7.88 5.45 -1.74
CA ASP A 135 8.31 6.72 -1.13
C ASP A 135 9.21 6.51 0.09
N GLY A 136 9.14 5.34 0.72
CA GLY A 136 9.85 5.04 1.97
C GLY A 136 11.18 4.30 1.77
N VAL A 137 12.08 4.43 2.75
CA VAL A 137 13.34 3.67 2.80
C VAL A 137 13.10 2.16 2.66
N ASN A 138 11.98 1.67 3.19
CA ASN A 138 11.58 0.27 3.14
C ASN A 138 11.20 -0.22 1.74
N ASP A 139 11.02 0.69 0.78
CA ASP A 139 10.69 0.38 -0.60
C ASP A 139 11.92 0.29 -1.49
N ALA A 140 13.01 0.93 -1.08
CA ALA A 140 14.21 1.07 -1.88
C ALA A 140 14.80 -0.26 -2.40
N PRO A 141 14.87 -1.36 -1.62
CA PRO A 141 15.34 -2.64 -2.16
C PRO A 141 14.43 -3.16 -3.29
N ALA A 142 13.12 -3.19 -3.08
CA ALA A 142 12.17 -3.65 -4.10
C ALA A 142 12.13 -2.76 -5.35
N ILE A 143 12.32 -1.44 -5.18
CA ILE A 143 12.44 -0.47 -6.28
C ILE A 143 13.69 -0.76 -7.10
N LYS A 144 14.84 -0.97 -6.45
CA LYS A 144 16.11 -1.27 -7.11
C LYS A 144 16.08 -2.59 -7.87
N ASP A 145 15.37 -3.59 -7.34
CA ASP A 145 15.29 -4.93 -7.92
C ASP A 145 14.24 -5.05 -9.04
N ALA A 146 13.34 -4.07 -9.16
CA ALA A 146 12.38 -4.02 -10.25
C ALA A 146 13.05 -3.78 -11.60
N HIS A 147 12.35 -4.08 -12.72
CA HIS A 147 12.86 -3.71 -14.05
C HIS A 147 12.83 -2.19 -14.28
N VAL A 148 11.89 -1.50 -13.61
CA VAL A 148 11.78 -0.04 -13.61
C VAL A 148 11.44 0.40 -12.18
N GLY A 149 12.40 0.99 -11.51
CA GLY A 149 12.22 1.60 -10.20
C GLY A 149 11.68 3.03 -10.32
N VAL A 150 10.62 3.35 -9.58
CA VAL A 150 9.98 4.67 -9.62
C VAL A 150 9.89 5.25 -8.21
N GLY A 151 10.61 6.33 -7.96
CA GLY A 151 10.59 7.05 -6.68
C GLY A 151 9.67 8.27 -6.70
N MET A 152 9.11 8.60 -5.55
CA MET A 152 8.35 9.84 -5.37
C MET A 152 9.30 11.02 -5.17
N GLY A 153 9.07 12.12 -5.86
CA GLY A 153 9.95 13.29 -5.86
C GLY A 153 9.71 14.23 -4.69
N ILE A 154 8.46 14.37 -4.25
CA ILE A 154 8.05 15.25 -3.15
C ILE A 154 8.13 14.50 -1.83
N THR A 155 7.40 13.37 -1.69
CA THR A 155 7.31 12.59 -0.45
C THR A 155 8.42 11.57 -0.29
N GLY A 156 9.08 11.19 -1.40
CA GLY A 156 10.12 10.15 -1.40
C GLY A 156 11.38 10.56 -0.65
N THR A 157 11.96 9.60 0.08
CA THR A 157 13.26 9.78 0.75
C THR A 157 14.40 9.82 -0.27
N ASP A 158 15.54 10.41 0.11
CA ASP A 158 16.74 10.43 -0.75
C ASP A 158 17.23 9.02 -1.11
N VAL A 159 17.06 8.05 -0.19
CA VAL A 159 17.38 6.64 -0.43
C VAL A 159 16.51 6.07 -1.54
N THR A 160 15.21 6.32 -1.49
CA THR A 160 14.25 5.87 -2.50
C THR A 160 14.55 6.49 -3.87
N LYS A 161 14.78 7.80 -3.91
CA LYS A 161 15.15 8.52 -5.14
C LYS A 161 16.43 7.99 -5.75
N SER A 162 17.45 7.72 -4.92
CA SER A 162 18.74 7.18 -5.38
C SER A 162 18.65 5.73 -5.88
N ALA A 163 17.66 4.96 -5.41
CA ALA A 163 17.42 3.58 -5.84
C ALA A 163 16.56 3.49 -7.12
N SER A 164 15.98 4.61 -7.57
CA SER A 164 15.01 4.66 -8.65
C SER A 164 15.64 5.00 -9.99
N ASP A 165 15.08 4.43 -11.07
CA ASP A 165 15.42 4.81 -12.45
C ASP A 165 14.66 6.08 -12.89
N ILE A 166 13.48 6.30 -12.32
CA ILE A 166 12.59 7.44 -12.60
C ILE A 166 12.16 8.07 -11.30
N VAL A 167 12.16 9.41 -11.23
CA VAL A 167 11.63 10.17 -10.10
C VAL A 167 10.44 11.00 -10.56
N LEU A 168 9.29 10.81 -9.92
CA LEU A 168 8.05 11.54 -10.22
C LEU A 168 8.04 12.87 -9.47
N MET A 169 8.16 13.98 -10.18
CA MET A 169 8.23 15.31 -9.58
C MET A 169 6.90 15.80 -8.97
N ASP A 170 5.79 15.16 -9.31
CA ASP A 170 4.42 15.51 -8.86
C ASP A 170 3.79 14.44 -7.95
N ASP A 171 4.53 13.37 -7.65
CA ASP A 171 4.06 12.20 -6.87
C ASP A 171 2.73 11.64 -7.40
N SER A 172 2.52 11.68 -8.70
CA SER A 172 1.26 11.29 -9.33
C SER A 172 1.37 9.97 -10.08
N PHE A 173 0.52 9.01 -9.71
CA PHE A 173 0.40 7.75 -10.43
C PHE A 173 0.00 7.95 -11.91
N SER A 174 -0.75 9.01 -12.22
CA SER A 174 -1.13 9.33 -13.61
C SER A 174 0.07 9.66 -14.48
N THR A 175 1.14 10.23 -13.92
CA THR A 175 2.37 10.55 -14.68
C THR A 175 3.11 9.29 -15.10
N ILE A 176 3.01 8.19 -14.34
CA ILE A 176 3.55 6.88 -14.76
C ILE A 176 2.85 6.40 -16.03
N VAL A 177 1.53 6.57 -16.12
CA VAL A 177 0.75 6.16 -17.30
C VAL A 177 1.20 6.93 -18.53
N VAL A 178 1.41 8.24 -18.39
CA VAL A 178 1.93 9.10 -19.48
C VAL A 178 3.34 8.64 -19.90
N ALA A 179 4.21 8.36 -18.94
CA ALA A 179 5.57 7.87 -19.24
C ALA A 179 5.55 6.54 -20.02
N VAL A 180 4.64 5.62 -19.66
CA VAL A 180 4.47 4.36 -20.40
C VAL A 180 3.92 4.61 -21.81
N GLU A 181 2.97 5.54 -21.97
CA GLU A 181 2.43 5.91 -23.27
C GLU A 181 3.51 6.47 -24.18
N GLU A 182 4.31 7.43 -23.69
CA GLU A 182 5.42 8.01 -24.47
C GLU A 182 6.50 6.97 -24.80
N GLY A 183 6.87 6.11 -23.82
CA GLY A 183 7.85 5.04 -24.07
C GLY A 183 7.37 3.99 -25.09
N ARG A 184 6.06 3.85 -25.32
CA ARG A 184 5.51 2.95 -26.36
C ARG A 184 5.42 3.60 -27.73
N ARG A 185 5.56 4.92 -27.82
CA ARG A 185 5.56 5.68 -29.09
C ARG A 185 6.93 5.69 -29.77
N ILE A 186 8.00 5.45 -28.99
CA ILE A 186 9.38 5.36 -29.48
C ILE A 186 9.59 4.00 -30.14
#